data_d862b074254f9ad19df8cdd3c4b51451
#
_entry.id   d862b074254f9ad19df8cdd3c4b51451
#
_cell.length_a   1.000
_cell.length_b   1.000
_cell.length_c   1.000
_cell.angle_alpha   90.00
_cell.angle_beta   90.00
_cell.angle_gamma   90.00
#
_symmetry.space_group_name_H-M   'P 1'
#
loop_
_entity.id
_entity.type
_entity.pdbx_description
1 polymer ?
#
loop_
_entity_poly.entity_id
_entity_poly.type
_entity_poly.pdbx_seq_one_letter_code
_entity_poly.pdbx_strand_id
1 'polypeptide(L)'
;MHIQNSLSRATAFAGAAIAMAALVACSTPPKGASPPFYPLPPAGQPAPPAVAPPKPQAIFIRPATGRTISGFDGTRNKGVDIAGNLGDPVLAAADGRVVYVGGELRGYGNMVIIQHNDTFLTAYAHAKTILVKEKDVVRQGQKIAEIGSSDTDRVKLHFEIRRQGKPVDPTRYLPAR
;
A
#
# COMPACT_ATOMS: atom_id res chain seq x y z
N MET A 1 56.92 -23.38 -0.62
CA MET A 1 57.97 -23.10 0.38
C MET A 1 57.37 -22.20 1.43
N HIS A 2 57.24 -22.73 2.67
CA HIS A 2 56.81 -22.16 3.94
C HIS A 2 55.32 -21.74 4.04
N ILE A 3 54.40 -22.51 4.65
CA ILE A 3 54.29 -23.12 6.01
C ILE A 3 54.51 -22.08 7.13
N GLN A 4 53.46 -21.81 7.87
CA GLN A 4 53.30 -21.87 9.33
C GLN A 4 52.06 -21.08 9.73
N ASN A 5 50.97 -21.64 10.27
CA ASN A 5 50.84 -22.18 11.65
C ASN A 5 50.87 -21.08 12.70
N SER A 6 49.77 -20.89 13.37
CA SER A 6 49.67 -20.61 14.81
C SER A 6 48.20 -20.56 15.21
N LEU A 7 47.58 -21.64 15.73
CA LEU A 7 47.49 -22.05 17.14
C LEU A 7 46.69 -21.10 18.04
N SER A 8 45.51 -21.57 18.37
CA SER A 8 44.84 -21.72 19.69
C SER A 8 45.04 -20.62 20.73
N ARG A 9 43.93 -20.06 21.19
CA ARG A 9 43.72 -19.85 22.63
C ARG A 9 42.24 -20.04 22.97
N ALA A 10 41.95 -21.20 23.53
CA ALA A 10 40.78 -21.46 24.34
C ALA A 10 41.00 -20.76 25.69
N THR A 11 40.05 -19.94 26.11
CA THR A 11 39.90 -19.55 27.50
C THR A 11 38.53 -19.96 27.99
N ALA A 12 38.54 -21.05 28.75
CA ALA A 12 37.43 -21.46 29.60
C ALA A 12 37.27 -20.47 30.73
N PHE A 13 36.09 -19.92 30.94
CA PHE A 13 35.67 -19.35 32.21
C PHE A 13 34.54 -20.18 32.79
N ALA A 14 34.88 -20.80 33.90
CA ALA A 14 33.99 -21.57 34.73
C ALA A 14 33.15 -20.63 35.62
N GLY A 15 31.90 -20.99 35.80
CA GLY A 15 31.24 -20.94 37.10
C GLY A 15 30.69 -19.62 37.59
N ALA A 16 29.37 -19.51 37.64
CA ALA A 16 28.61 -19.15 38.85
C ALA A 16 27.11 -19.31 38.54
N ALA A 17 26.55 -20.42 38.98
CA ALA A 17 25.09 -20.62 39.06
C ALA A 17 24.57 -19.78 40.24
N ILE A 18 23.85 -18.70 39.96
CA ILE A 18 23.03 -18.00 40.93
C ILE A 18 21.59 -18.42 40.69
N ALA A 19 21.10 -19.30 41.53
CA ALA A 19 19.67 -19.67 41.60
C ALA A 19 18.90 -18.48 42.22
N MET A 20 18.20 -17.72 41.43
CA MET A 20 17.16 -16.80 41.89
C MET A 20 15.83 -17.53 41.93
N ALA A 21 15.37 -17.85 43.12
CA ALA A 21 14.02 -18.31 43.38
C ALA A 21 13.04 -17.15 43.13
N ALA A 22 12.33 -17.18 42.02
CA ALA A 22 11.21 -16.27 41.75
C ALA A 22 9.99 -16.74 42.55
N LEU A 23 9.65 -15.99 43.59
CA LEU A 23 8.40 -16.08 44.32
C LEU A 23 7.26 -15.66 43.36
N VAL A 24 6.52 -16.64 42.83
CA VAL A 24 5.25 -16.39 42.12
C VAL A 24 4.22 -16.01 43.15
N ALA A 25 3.98 -14.72 43.32
CA ALA A 25 2.84 -14.21 44.07
C ALA A 25 1.59 -14.42 43.22
N CYS A 26 0.79 -15.44 43.54
CA CYS A 26 -0.58 -15.58 43.03
C CYS A 26 -1.43 -14.45 43.62
N SER A 27 -1.59 -13.35 42.87
CA SER A 27 -2.60 -12.35 43.18
C SER A 27 -3.95 -12.85 42.68
N THR A 28 -4.79 -13.32 43.61
CA THR A 28 -6.20 -13.59 43.38
C THR A 28 -6.91 -12.27 42.99
N PRO A 29 -7.73 -12.25 41.90
CA PRO A 29 -8.51 -11.06 41.58
C PRO A 29 -9.57 -10.81 42.67
N PRO A 30 -9.89 -9.55 43.01
CA PRO A 30 -10.91 -9.24 44.00
C PRO A 30 -12.26 -9.70 43.48
N LYS A 31 -12.89 -10.57 44.22
CA LYS A 31 -14.24 -11.07 44.01
C LYS A 31 -15.20 -9.94 44.42
N GLY A 32 -15.89 -9.33 43.44
CA GLY A 32 -17.03 -8.47 43.78
C GLY A 32 -16.96 -7.05 43.19
N ALA A 33 -16.68 -6.90 41.88
CA ALA A 33 -17.15 -5.72 41.17
C ALA A 33 -18.33 -6.15 40.28
N SER A 34 -19.53 -5.84 40.69
CA SER A 34 -20.70 -5.95 39.82
C SER A 34 -20.47 -5.05 38.59
N PRO A 35 -20.77 -5.52 37.38
CA PRO A 35 -20.67 -4.66 36.21
C PRO A 35 -21.57 -3.43 36.39
N PRO A 36 -21.18 -2.26 35.88
CA PRO A 36 -21.99 -1.08 35.96
C PRO A 36 -23.37 -1.34 35.35
N PHE A 37 -24.42 -1.08 36.14
CA PHE A 37 -25.81 -1.21 35.71
C PHE A 37 -26.07 -0.11 34.67
N TYR A 38 -26.08 -0.45 33.38
CA TYR A 38 -26.58 0.42 32.34
C TYR A 38 -28.12 0.31 32.34
N PRO A 39 -28.87 1.38 32.64
CA PRO A 39 -30.32 1.34 32.54
C PRO A 39 -30.70 1.04 31.10
N LEU A 40 -31.54 0.01 30.91
CA LEU A 40 -32.15 -0.30 29.62
C LEU A 40 -32.96 0.93 29.17
N PRO A 41 -32.83 1.37 27.90
CA PRO A 41 -33.65 2.44 27.37
C PRO A 41 -35.14 2.03 27.50
N PRO A 42 -36.04 3.00 27.79
CA PRO A 42 -37.45 2.71 27.94
C PRO A 42 -38.01 2.07 26.66
N ALA A 43 -38.73 0.96 26.82
CA ALA A 43 -39.38 0.27 25.73
C ALA A 43 -40.41 1.22 25.09
N GLY A 44 -40.14 1.63 23.83
CA GLY A 44 -41.03 2.48 23.05
C GLY A 44 -40.40 3.63 22.28
N GLN A 45 -39.10 3.91 22.43
CA GLN A 45 -38.42 4.85 21.51
C GLN A 45 -38.04 4.12 20.24
N PRO A 46 -38.42 4.64 19.03
CA PRO A 46 -37.89 4.14 17.79
C PRO A 46 -36.36 4.28 17.86
N ALA A 47 -35.63 3.18 17.57
CA ALA A 47 -34.17 3.26 17.47
C ALA A 47 -33.78 4.39 16.50
N PRO A 48 -32.79 5.22 16.84
CA PRO A 48 -32.28 6.20 15.88
C PRO A 48 -31.99 5.46 14.56
N PRO A 49 -32.31 6.06 13.40
CA PRO A 49 -32.01 5.42 12.13
C PRO A 49 -30.55 5.00 12.15
N ALA A 50 -30.29 3.71 11.89
CA ALA A 50 -28.96 3.17 11.84
C ALA A 50 -28.17 4.03 10.84
N VAL A 51 -27.22 4.81 11.35
CA VAL A 51 -26.30 5.57 10.52
C VAL A 51 -25.57 4.51 9.70
N ALA A 52 -25.84 4.49 8.39
CA ALA A 52 -25.17 3.58 7.49
C ALA A 52 -23.66 3.74 7.73
N PRO A 53 -22.89 2.63 7.82
CA PRO A 53 -21.45 2.72 8.03
C PRO A 53 -20.87 3.68 6.97
N PRO A 54 -19.98 4.62 7.35
CA PRO A 54 -19.40 5.55 6.41
C PRO A 54 -18.83 4.76 5.24
N LYS A 55 -19.22 5.10 4.02
CA LYS A 55 -18.62 4.52 2.82
C LYS A 55 -17.11 4.60 2.98
N PRO A 56 -16.35 3.51 2.72
CA PRO A 56 -14.90 3.56 2.81
C PRO A 56 -14.41 4.80 2.06
N GLN A 57 -13.77 5.74 2.75
CA GLN A 57 -13.16 6.88 2.08
C GLN A 57 -12.14 6.34 1.11
N ALA A 58 -12.21 6.77 -0.15
CA ALA A 58 -11.27 6.35 -1.18
C ALA A 58 -9.85 6.71 -0.71
N ILE A 59 -9.00 5.71 -0.58
CA ILE A 59 -7.61 5.87 -0.14
C ILE A 59 -6.81 6.61 -1.22
N PHE A 60 -7.22 6.47 -2.49
CA PHE A 60 -6.55 7.01 -3.67
C PHE A 60 -7.46 7.96 -4.43
N ILE A 61 -6.89 9.02 -5.02
CA ILE A 61 -7.57 9.82 -6.02
C ILE A 61 -7.42 9.18 -7.40
N ARG A 62 -8.27 9.58 -8.33
CA ARG A 62 -8.10 9.18 -9.74
C ARG A 62 -6.84 9.84 -10.32
N PRO A 63 -5.97 9.05 -10.98
CA PRO A 63 -4.71 9.56 -11.52
C PRO A 63 -4.87 10.40 -12.80
N ALA A 64 -6.04 10.36 -13.44
CA ALA A 64 -6.37 11.12 -14.64
C ALA A 64 -7.89 11.38 -14.71
N THR A 65 -8.27 12.42 -15.45
CA THR A 65 -9.68 12.89 -15.56
C THR A 65 -10.51 12.06 -16.54
N GLY A 66 -9.89 11.30 -17.43
CA GLY A 66 -10.54 10.53 -18.47
C GLY A 66 -11.49 9.43 -17.96
N ARG A 67 -12.40 8.96 -18.83
CA ARG A 67 -13.27 7.82 -18.52
C ARG A 67 -12.45 6.52 -18.51
N THR A 68 -12.87 5.54 -17.74
CA THR A 68 -12.32 4.19 -17.82
C THR A 68 -12.81 3.52 -19.10
N ILE A 69 -11.89 3.02 -19.92
CA ILE A 69 -12.16 2.36 -21.21
C ILE A 69 -11.92 0.85 -21.16
N SER A 70 -11.18 0.36 -20.16
CA SER A 70 -11.01 -1.06 -19.87
C SER A 70 -10.92 -1.26 -18.36
N GLY A 71 -11.64 -2.24 -17.84
CA GLY A 71 -11.68 -2.57 -16.42
C GLY A 71 -10.67 -3.66 -16.04
N PHE A 72 -10.48 -3.82 -14.73
CA PHE A 72 -9.69 -4.90 -14.15
C PHE A 72 -10.37 -6.26 -14.38
N ASP A 73 -9.61 -7.26 -14.85
CA ASP A 73 -10.07 -8.66 -14.94
C ASP A 73 -9.13 -9.65 -14.20
N GLY A 74 -7.99 -9.15 -13.69
CA GLY A 74 -7.02 -9.93 -12.90
C GLY A 74 -6.09 -10.83 -13.71
N THR A 75 -6.33 -10.99 -15.01
CA THR A 75 -5.55 -11.87 -15.88
C THR A 75 -4.88 -11.08 -17.01
N ARG A 76 -5.66 -10.60 -17.96
CA ARG A 76 -5.19 -9.82 -19.11
C ARG A 76 -5.03 -8.34 -18.77
N ASN A 77 -5.94 -7.81 -17.95
CA ASN A 77 -5.88 -6.44 -17.46
C ASN A 77 -5.73 -6.43 -15.94
N LYS A 78 -4.54 -6.08 -15.46
CA LYS A 78 -4.18 -6.04 -14.04
C LYS A 78 -4.51 -4.70 -13.37
N GLY A 79 -5.15 -3.80 -14.11
CA GLY A 79 -5.52 -2.47 -13.65
C GLY A 79 -6.76 -1.94 -14.36
N VAL A 80 -6.81 -0.64 -14.56
CA VAL A 80 -7.82 0.04 -15.38
C VAL A 80 -7.12 0.90 -16.43
N ASP A 81 -7.67 0.92 -17.63
CA ASP A 81 -7.23 1.83 -18.67
C ASP A 81 -8.10 3.08 -18.66
N ILE A 82 -7.48 4.24 -18.61
CA ILE A 82 -8.13 5.54 -18.56
C ILE A 82 -7.84 6.27 -19.88
N ALA A 83 -8.90 6.69 -20.57
CA ALA A 83 -8.77 7.50 -21.78
C ALA A 83 -8.18 8.87 -21.47
N GLY A 84 -7.40 9.40 -22.39
CA GLY A 84 -6.83 10.75 -22.32
C GLY A 84 -6.23 11.16 -23.64
N ASN A 85 -5.79 12.40 -23.72
CA ASN A 85 -5.03 12.91 -24.85
C ASN A 85 -3.54 12.78 -24.60
N LEU A 86 -2.78 12.75 -25.67
CA LEU A 86 -1.32 12.74 -25.59
C LEU A 86 -0.82 13.98 -24.85
N GLY A 87 -0.11 13.77 -23.73
CA GLY A 87 0.41 14.85 -22.89
C GLY A 87 -0.51 15.28 -21.74
N ASP A 88 -1.72 14.71 -21.62
CA ASP A 88 -2.58 14.97 -20.45
C ASP A 88 -1.85 14.58 -19.15
N PRO A 89 -2.09 15.32 -18.03
CA PRO A 89 -1.39 15.07 -16.79
C PRO A 89 -1.77 13.72 -16.17
N VAL A 90 -0.76 13.01 -15.69
CA VAL A 90 -0.87 11.85 -14.80
C VAL A 90 -0.49 12.29 -13.40
N LEU A 91 -1.40 12.07 -12.44
CA LEU A 91 -1.25 12.51 -11.06
C LEU A 91 -0.96 11.33 -10.13
N ALA A 92 -0.12 11.55 -9.11
CA ALA A 92 0.08 10.58 -8.04
C ALA A 92 -1.23 10.34 -7.29
N ALA A 93 -1.67 9.09 -7.22
CA ALA A 93 -2.97 8.73 -6.63
C ALA A 93 -3.00 8.90 -5.11
N ALA A 94 -1.85 8.88 -4.44
CA ALA A 94 -1.65 9.17 -3.01
C ALA A 94 -0.21 9.64 -2.76
N ASP A 95 0.08 10.11 -1.55
CA ASP A 95 1.44 10.39 -1.10
C ASP A 95 2.29 9.12 -1.17
N GLY A 96 3.57 9.26 -1.48
CA GLY A 96 4.45 8.09 -1.53
C GLY A 96 5.86 8.40 -2.02
N ARG A 97 6.60 7.33 -2.27
CA ARG A 97 7.96 7.36 -2.80
C ARG A 97 8.01 6.61 -4.13
N VAL A 98 8.65 7.21 -5.12
CA VAL A 98 8.92 6.57 -6.41
C VAL A 98 9.95 5.45 -6.21
N VAL A 99 9.57 4.22 -6.54
CA VAL A 99 10.42 3.03 -6.39
C VAL A 99 10.88 2.45 -7.72
N TYR A 100 10.27 2.87 -8.81
CA TYR A 100 10.69 2.48 -10.17
C TYR A 100 10.32 3.53 -11.20
N VAL A 101 11.24 3.80 -12.11
CA VAL A 101 11.04 4.59 -13.34
C VAL A 101 11.76 3.89 -14.48
N GLY A 102 11.05 3.50 -15.53
CA GLY A 102 11.68 2.85 -16.68
C GLY A 102 10.71 2.46 -17.77
N GLY A 103 11.23 1.96 -18.88
CA GLY A 103 10.46 1.45 -20.03
C GLY A 103 10.77 -0.01 -20.38
N GLU A 104 11.46 -0.73 -19.49
CA GLU A 104 12.01 -2.06 -19.79
C GLU A 104 10.98 -3.19 -19.59
N LEU A 105 9.90 -2.92 -18.86
CA LEU A 105 8.85 -3.91 -18.60
C LEU A 105 7.92 -4.03 -19.81
N ARG A 106 8.07 -5.13 -20.55
CA ARG A 106 7.27 -5.40 -21.74
C ARG A 106 5.77 -5.35 -21.43
N GLY A 107 5.01 -4.65 -22.29
CA GLY A 107 3.57 -4.46 -22.14
C GLY A 107 3.17 -3.30 -21.25
N TYR A 108 4.14 -2.57 -20.65
CA TYR A 108 3.87 -1.38 -19.85
C TYR A 108 4.45 -0.10 -20.48
N GLY A 109 5.48 -0.23 -21.34
CA GLY A 109 6.19 0.92 -21.85
C GLY A 109 6.79 1.78 -20.74
N ASN A 110 6.87 3.08 -20.96
CA ASN A 110 7.37 4.00 -19.93
C ASN A 110 6.41 4.03 -18.73
N MET A 111 6.93 3.66 -17.56
CA MET A 111 6.10 3.55 -16.36
C MET A 111 6.78 4.11 -15.11
N VAL A 112 5.95 4.49 -14.16
CA VAL A 112 6.33 4.88 -12.80
C VAL A 112 5.64 3.95 -11.82
N ILE A 113 6.35 3.51 -10.78
CA ILE A 113 5.74 2.82 -9.63
C ILE A 113 5.99 3.65 -8.38
N ILE A 114 4.92 3.89 -7.61
CA ILE A 114 4.97 4.61 -6.34
C ILE A 114 4.60 3.66 -5.22
N GLN A 115 5.45 3.60 -4.19
CA GLN A 115 5.16 2.94 -2.93
C GLN A 115 4.54 3.95 -1.97
N HIS A 116 3.33 3.64 -1.47
CA HIS A 116 2.59 4.49 -0.54
C HIS A 116 2.82 4.08 0.92
N ASN A 117 2.91 2.79 1.15
CA ASN A 117 3.21 2.17 2.45
C ASN A 117 3.61 0.70 2.24
N ASP A 118 3.75 -0.08 3.33
CA ASP A 118 4.14 -1.49 3.26
C ASP A 118 3.10 -2.39 2.58
N THR A 119 1.91 -1.88 2.37
CA THR A 119 0.78 -2.65 1.81
C THR A 119 0.50 -2.28 0.36
N PHE A 120 0.62 -1.00 -0.02
CA PHE A 120 0.13 -0.50 -1.30
C PHE A 120 1.21 0.11 -2.18
N LEU A 121 1.15 -0.28 -3.46
CA LEU A 121 1.87 0.32 -4.58
C LEU A 121 0.86 0.76 -5.64
N THR A 122 1.21 1.79 -6.41
CA THR A 122 0.50 2.13 -7.65
C THR A 122 1.46 2.14 -8.83
N ALA A 123 0.97 1.75 -10.00
CA ALA A 123 1.73 1.75 -11.24
C ALA A 123 1.00 2.58 -12.30
N TYR A 124 1.76 3.36 -13.06
CA TYR A 124 1.29 4.28 -14.09
C TYR A 124 2.09 3.99 -15.36
N ALA A 125 1.45 3.42 -16.37
CA ALA A 125 2.11 2.91 -17.56
C ALA A 125 1.67 3.64 -18.84
N HIS A 126 2.38 3.38 -19.94
CA HIS A 126 2.24 3.97 -21.26
C HIS A 126 2.51 5.48 -21.29
N ALA A 127 3.32 6.00 -20.35
CA ALA A 127 3.63 7.42 -20.30
C ALA A 127 4.38 7.90 -21.56
N LYS A 128 4.07 9.13 -21.99
CA LYS A 128 4.86 9.88 -22.97
C LYS A 128 6.14 10.41 -22.34
N THR A 129 5.98 11.09 -21.21
CA THR A 129 7.06 11.75 -20.48
C THR A 129 6.91 11.43 -19.00
N ILE A 130 8.02 11.11 -18.34
CA ILE A 130 8.07 10.95 -16.89
C ILE A 130 8.76 12.18 -16.29
N LEU A 131 8.16 12.76 -15.24
CA LEU A 131 8.58 14.01 -14.63
C LEU A 131 9.23 13.82 -13.26
N VAL A 132 9.33 12.58 -12.80
CA VAL A 132 9.91 12.17 -11.52
C VAL A 132 10.98 11.13 -11.75
N LYS A 133 11.82 10.91 -10.76
CA LYS A 133 12.88 9.87 -10.76
C LYS A 133 12.76 8.98 -9.54
N GLU A 134 13.42 7.84 -9.55
CA GLU A 134 13.49 6.94 -8.41
C GLU A 134 13.96 7.65 -7.15
N LYS A 135 13.38 7.28 -6.02
CA LYS A 135 13.56 7.84 -4.67
C LYS A 135 12.91 9.21 -4.43
N ASP A 136 12.34 9.86 -5.44
CA ASP A 136 11.56 11.07 -5.22
C ASP A 136 10.37 10.80 -4.29
N VAL A 137 10.09 11.75 -3.41
CA VAL A 137 8.87 11.77 -2.59
C VAL A 137 7.83 12.61 -3.32
N VAL A 138 6.65 12.03 -3.51
CA VAL A 138 5.54 12.68 -4.21
C VAL A 138 4.33 12.83 -3.30
N ARG A 139 3.53 13.84 -3.55
CA ARG A 139 2.27 14.08 -2.84
C ARG A 139 1.09 13.68 -3.71
N GLN A 140 -0.01 13.32 -3.07
CA GLN A 140 -1.28 13.08 -3.75
C GLN A 140 -1.65 14.28 -4.63
N GLY A 141 -2.04 14.01 -5.90
CA GLY A 141 -2.37 15.05 -6.87
C GLY A 141 -1.17 15.72 -7.55
N GLN A 142 0.06 15.38 -7.17
CA GLN A 142 1.25 15.88 -7.87
C GLN A 142 1.33 15.28 -9.28
N LYS A 143 1.59 16.12 -10.32
CA LYS A 143 1.87 15.65 -11.68
C LYS A 143 3.20 14.88 -11.68
N ILE A 144 3.17 13.63 -12.11
CA ILE A 144 4.32 12.71 -12.13
C ILE A 144 4.72 12.28 -13.54
N ALA A 145 3.77 12.33 -14.48
CA ALA A 145 3.99 11.92 -15.86
C ALA A 145 2.96 12.59 -16.78
N GLU A 146 3.06 12.30 -18.07
CA GLU A 146 2.11 12.66 -19.11
C GLU A 146 1.61 11.41 -19.82
N ILE A 147 0.30 11.38 -20.11
CA ILE A 147 -0.32 10.27 -20.86
C ILE A 147 0.34 10.14 -22.22
N GLY A 148 0.62 8.91 -22.60
CA GLY A 148 1.25 8.56 -23.87
C GLY A 148 0.65 7.33 -24.51
N SER A 149 1.47 6.70 -25.37
CA SER A 149 1.16 5.45 -26.05
C SER A 149 2.40 4.55 -26.15
N SER A 150 3.33 4.64 -25.17
CA SER A 150 4.51 3.80 -25.18
C SER A 150 4.12 2.32 -24.97
N ASP A 151 4.59 1.44 -25.86
CA ASP A 151 4.32 -0.01 -25.86
C ASP A 151 2.81 -0.38 -25.81
N THR A 152 1.94 0.43 -26.51
CA THR A 152 0.50 0.18 -26.66
C THR A 152 -0.02 0.74 -27.98
N ASP A 153 -1.20 0.27 -28.42
CA ASP A 153 -1.83 0.59 -29.70
C ASP A 153 -2.54 1.96 -29.72
N ARG A 154 -2.73 2.59 -28.55
CA ARG A 154 -3.49 3.83 -28.42
C ARG A 154 -3.03 4.68 -27.24
N VAL A 155 -3.37 5.97 -27.30
CA VAL A 155 -3.14 6.90 -26.19
C VAL A 155 -4.06 6.55 -25.04
N LYS A 156 -3.48 6.20 -23.90
CA LYS A 156 -4.17 5.87 -22.64
C LYS A 156 -3.23 5.92 -21.44
N LEU A 157 -3.78 5.98 -20.26
CA LEU A 157 -3.09 5.64 -19.02
C LEU A 157 -3.53 4.24 -18.60
N HIS A 158 -2.59 3.31 -18.42
CA HIS A 158 -2.84 2.08 -17.69
C HIS A 158 -2.46 2.31 -16.22
N PHE A 159 -3.42 2.10 -15.30
CA PHE A 159 -3.27 2.35 -13.88
C PHE A 159 -3.56 1.10 -13.07
N GLU A 160 -2.60 0.68 -12.22
CA GLU A 160 -2.75 -0.44 -11.31
C GLU A 160 -2.67 0.02 -9.85
N ILE A 161 -3.43 -0.66 -9.00
CA ILE A 161 -3.20 -0.69 -7.55
C ILE A 161 -2.75 -2.10 -7.20
N ARG A 162 -1.68 -2.20 -6.44
CA ARG A 162 -1.16 -3.48 -5.95
C ARG A 162 -1.17 -3.50 -4.42
N ARG A 163 -1.75 -4.53 -3.87
CA ARG A 163 -1.74 -4.80 -2.43
C ARG A 163 -0.81 -5.96 -2.14
N GLN A 164 0.25 -5.71 -1.33
CA GLN A 164 1.30 -6.72 -1.06
C GLN A 164 1.86 -7.33 -2.36
N GLY A 165 2.16 -6.48 -3.34
CA GLY A 165 2.69 -6.87 -4.64
C GLY A 165 1.68 -7.46 -5.63
N LYS A 166 0.47 -7.85 -5.21
CA LYS A 166 -0.56 -8.44 -6.07
C LYS A 166 -1.51 -7.37 -6.62
N PRO A 167 -1.79 -7.36 -7.95
CA PRO A 167 -2.78 -6.48 -8.53
C PRO A 167 -4.17 -6.71 -7.90
N VAL A 168 -4.86 -5.62 -7.62
CA VAL A 168 -6.24 -5.61 -7.12
C VAL A 168 -7.09 -4.66 -7.94
N ASP A 169 -8.41 -4.87 -7.95
CA ASP A 169 -9.35 -4.02 -8.69
C ASP A 169 -9.29 -2.57 -8.19
N PRO A 170 -8.80 -1.60 -9.01
CA PRO A 170 -8.66 -0.22 -8.58
C PRO A 170 -10.00 0.46 -8.25
N THR A 171 -11.12 0.00 -8.81
CA THR A 171 -12.44 0.62 -8.60
C THR A 171 -12.89 0.54 -7.13
N ARG A 172 -12.34 -0.42 -6.37
CA ARG A 172 -12.63 -0.58 -4.94
C ARG A 172 -11.92 0.46 -4.05
N TYR A 173 -10.93 1.15 -4.59
CA TYR A 173 -10.04 2.05 -3.85
C TYR A 173 -10.11 3.49 -4.36
N LEU A 174 -10.67 3.69 -5.55
CA LEU A 174 -10.87 5.01 -6.15
C LEU A 174 -12.26 5.56 -5.77
N PRO A 175 -12.43 6.89 -5.76
CA PRO A 175 -13.75 7.49 -5.57
C PRO A 175 -14.71 7.06 -6.68
N ALA A 176 -15.97 6.82 -6.30
CA ALA A 176 -17.04 6.60 -7.27
C ALA A 176 -17.18 7.84 -8.16
N ARG A 177 -17.50 7.60 -9.43
CA ARG A 177 -17.88 8.66 -10.38
C ARG A 177 -19.36 8.95 -10.28
#